data_55ff936cad8f988a6b4e1f84f84f5e07
#
_entry.id   55ff936cad8f988a6b4e1f84f84f5e07
#
_cell.length_a   1.000
_cell.length_b   1.000
_cell.length_c   1.000
_cell.angle_alpha   90.00
_cell.angle_beta   90.00
_cell.angle_gamma   90.00
#
_symmetry.space_group_name_H-M   'P 1'
#
loop_
_entity.id
_entity.type
_entity.pdbx_description
1 polymer ?
#
loop_
_entity_poly.entity_id
_entity_poly.type
_entity_poly.pdbx_seq_one_letter_code
_entity_poly.pdbx_strand_id
1 'polypeptide(L)'
;LERIVVGILPGDGIGPIIMKQALRVLEFLAKDEIAAGKLELRPVSGMTIEDRARLGQSLPDNVLEQVKQCDVLLKGPMVTPRPGEEWPNMVSANSLLRRSLDLFAAVRPVSIPEKNIDWTFFRENIEGEYIWGNKGIQVTNDLAVDFKVQTAPGTERIARQAFEFARKNGKTNVTVITKSNIVKLADGNFLQGVRKVGAEHYPDIEVQDRLVDAMCARMGDETFCKGLQVFVLPNLY
;
A
#
# COMPACT_ATOMS: atom_id res chain seq x y z
N LEU A 1 -7.24 23.31 0.57
CA LEU A 1 -8.16 22.81 1.61
C LEU A 1 -8.23 23.84 2.73
N GLU A 2 -9.41 24.33 3.07
CA GLU A 2 -9.59 25.27 4.20
C GLU A 2 -9.34 24.57 5.54
N ARG A 3 -9.62 23.30 5.62
CA ARG A 3 -9.47 22.44 6.80
C ARG A 3 -9.11 21.01 6.36
N ILE A 4 -8.20 20.36 7.05
CA ILE A 4 -7.84 18.94 6.85
C ILE A 4 -8.36 18.14 8.05
N VAL A 5 -9.08 17.08 7.79
CA VAL A 5 -9.58 16.14 8.80
C VAL A 5 -8.77 14.85 8.75
N VAL A 6 -8.03 14.57 9.82
CA VAL A 6 -7.27 13.33 10.00
C VAL A 6 -8.06 12.36 10.87
N GLY A 7 -8.58 11.30 10.28
CA GLY A 7 -9.24 10.22 11.01
C GLY A 7 -8.22 9.37 11.78
N ILE A 8 -8.45 9.13 13.05
CA ILE A 8 -7.55 8.39 13.93
C ILE A 8 -8.15 7.01 14.22
N LEU A 9 -7.47 5.97 13.74
CA LEU A 9 -7.80 4.57 13.96
C LEU A 9 -6.71 3.92 14.81
N PRO A 10 -6.87 3.77 16.13
CA PRO A 10 -5.81 3.22 17.01
C PRO A 10 -5.37 1.80 16.64
N GLY A 11 -6.30 0.97 16.12
CA GLY A 11 -6.02 -0.42 15.78
C GLY A 11 -6.08 -1.34 16.99
N ASP A 12 -5.49 -2.53 16.85
CA ASP A 12 -5.53 -3.61 17.83
C ASP A 12 -4.14 -3.87 18.47
N GLY A 13 -4.12 -4.63 19.55
CA GLY A 13 -2.89 -5.09 20.20
C GLY A 13 -2.01 -3.93 20.66
N ILE A 14 -0.80 -3.80 20.11
CA ILE A 14 0.12 -2.69 20.41
C ILE A 14 -0.33 -1.35 19.80
N GLY A 15 -1.33 -1.37 18.90
CA GLY A 15 -1.81 -0.20 18.17
C GLY A 15 -2.12 1.00 19.03
N PRO A 16 -2.99 0.90 20.06
CA PRO A 16 -3.32 2.03 20.94
C PRO A 16 -2.10 2.65 21.63
N ILE A 17 -1.11 1.83 22.00
CA ILE A 17 0.10 2.29 22.68
C ILE A 17 0.97 3.15 21.77
N ILE A 18 1.26 2.65 20.57
CA ILE A 18 2.10 3.37 19.60
C ILE A 18 1.36 4.59 19.03
N MET A 19 0.05 4.48 18.78
CA MET A 19 -0.77 5.59 18.31
C MET A 19 -0.81 6.75 19.29
N LYS A 20 -0.89 6.47 20.60
CA LYS A 20 -0.81 7.51 21.64
C LYS A 20 0.48 8.32 21.52
N GLN A 21 1.63 7.69 21.25
CA GLN A 21 2.89 8.41 21.10
C GLN A 21 2.96 9.17 19.75
N ALA A 22 2.47 8.56 18.67
CA ALA A 22 2.40 9.22 17.37
C ALA A 22 1.51 10.47 17.42
N LEU A 23 0.36 10.39 18.09
CA LEU A 23 -0.53 11.55 18.29
C LEU A 23 0.12 12.66 19.11
N ARG A 24 0.85 12.34 20.18
CA ARG A 24 1.59 13.36 20.95
C ARG A 24 2.58 14.14 20.09
N VAL A 25 3.28 13.44 19.18
CA VAL A 25 4.21 14.09 18.24
C VAL A 25 3.44 14.95 17.24
N LEU A 26 2.37 14.42 16.65
CA LEU A 26 1.55 15.15 15.69
C LEU A 26 0.90 16.40 16.32
N GLU A 27 0.32 16.28 17.51
CA GLU A 27 -0.26 17.40 18.27
C GLU A 27 0.78 18.47 18.60
N PHE A 28 2.01 18.08 18.93
CA PHE A 28 3.09 19.01 19.17
C PHE A 28 3.52 19.76 17.89
N LEU A 29 3.73 19.01 16.80
CA LEU A 29 4.19 19.59 15.53
C LEU A 29 3.13 20.46 14.83
N ALA A 30 1.86 20.06 14.92
CA ALA A 30 0.74 20.75 14.27
C ALA A 30 -0.10 21.60 15.24
N LYS A 31 0.48 22.01 16.36
CA LYS A 31 -0.20 22.73 17.44
C LYS A 31 -0.92 24.00 16.94
N ASP A 32 -0.26 24.76 16.10
CA ASP A 32 -0.79 26.05 15.62
C ASP A 32 -1.90 25.84 14.58
N GLU A 33 -1.78 24.83 13.72
CA GLU A 33 -2.80 24.44 12.74
C GLU A 33 -4.06 23.89 13.43
N ILE A 34 -3.89 23.11 14.49
CA ILE A 34 -4.99 22.58 15.30
C ILE A 34 -5.71 23.74 16.01
N ALA A 35 -4.95 24.65 16.66
CA ALA A 35 -5.52 25.82 17.34
C ALA A 35 -6.24 26.77 16.38
N ALA A 36 -5.75 26.90 15.15
CA ALA A 36 -6.38 27.69 14.09
C ALA A 36 -7.58 26.98 13.41
N GLY A 37 -7.92 25.74 13.79
CA GLY A 37 -8.98 24.95 13.18
C GLY A 37 -8.68 24.47 11.74
N LYS A 38 -7.45 24.57 11.28
CA LYS A 38 -6.99 24.11 9.95
C LYS A 38 -6.72 22.62 9.90
N LEU A 39 -6.43 22.02 11.05
CA LEU A 39 -6.25 20.58 11.20
C LEU A 39 -7.17 20.05 12.32
N GLU A 40 -7.94 19.02 12.01
CA GLU A 40 -8.75 18.29 12.99
C GLU A 40 -8.24 16.85 13.13
N LEU A 41 -7.99 16.40 14.35
CA LEU A 41 -7.73 15.01 14.68
C LEU A 41 -9.05 14.38 15.14
N ARG A 42 -9.66 13.56 14.30
CA ARG A 42 -10.98 12.96 14.54
C ARG A 42 -10.87 11.49 14.92
N PRO A 43 -11.20 11.10 16.17
CA PRO A 43 -11.27 9.69 16.54
C PRO A 43 -12.31 8.93 15.69
N VAL A 44 -11.93 7.77 15.16
CA VAL A 44 -12.82 6.81 14.49
C VAL A 44 -13.00 5.62 15.41
N SER A 45 -14.22 5.35 15.80
CA SER A 45 -14.59 4.29 16.76
C SER A 45 -15.26 3.09 16.09
N GLY A 46 -15.26 1.93 16.78
CA GLY A 46 -15.95 0.72 16.31
C GLY A 46 -15.10 -0.19 15.42
N MET A 47 -13.77 -0.04 15.44
CA MET A 47 -12.87 -0.81 14.57
C MET A 47 -11.93 -1.74 15.34
N THR A 48 -12.10 -1.90 16.65
CA THR A 48 -11.31 -2.86 17.43
C THR A 48 -11.68 -4.30 17.04
N ILE A 49 -10.81 -5.25 17.34
CA ILE A 49 -11.09 -6.67 17.05
C ILE A 49 -12.36 -7.14 17.77
N GLU A 50 -12.60 -6.66 19.00
CA GLU A 50 -13.81 -6.95 19.80
C GLU A 50 -15.07 -6.43 19.09
N ASP A 51 -15.05 -5.19 18.60
CA ASP A 51 -16.18 -4.60 17.87
C ASP A 51 -16.48 -5.37 16.59
N ARG A 52 -15.46 -5.67 15.81
CA ARG A 52 -15.56 -6.41 14.56
C ARG A 52 -16.08 -7.82 14.77
N ALA A 53 -15.59 -8.53 15.79
CA ALA A 53 -16.04 -9.87 16.17
C ALA A 53 -17.49 -9.86 16.64
N ARG A 54 -17.87 -8.91 17.49
CA ARG A 54 -19.25 -8.74 17.99
C ARG A 54 -20.25 -8.47 16.87
N LEU A 55 -19.85 -7.69 15.85
CA LEU A 55 -20.69 -7.34 14.70
C LEU A 55 -20.64 -8.39 13.58
N GLY A 56 -19.68 -9.33 13.60
CA GLY A 56 -19.43 -10.27 12.50
C GLY A 56 -18.97 -9.57 11.21
N GLN A 57 -18.41 -8.37 11.30
CA GLN A 57 -18.00 -7.55 10.18
C GLN A 57 -16.52 -7.17 10.29
N SER A 58 -15.72 -7.49 9.29
CA SER A 58 -14.31 -7.08 9.25
C SER A 58 -14.13 -5.57 9.08
N LEU A 59 -15.06 -4.91 8.42
CA LEU A 59 -15.15 -3.46 8.28
C LEU A 59 -16.61 -3.05 8.51
N PRO A 60 -17.00 -2.60 9.71
CA PRO A 60 -18.36 -2.16 10.00
C PRO A 60 -18.77 -0.94 9.16
N ASP A 61 -20.02 -0.92 8.71
CA ASP A 61 -20.54 0.14 7.83
C ASP A 61 -20.42 1.52 8.47
N ASN A 62 -20.72 1.62 9.77
CA ASN A 62 -20.59 2.88 10.51
C ASN A 62 -19.14 3.38 10.60
N VAL A 63 -18.15 2.49 10.58
CA VAL A 63 -16.73 2.88 10.50
C VAL A 63 -16.40 3.40 9.10
N LEU A 64 -16.87 2.71 8.06
CA LEU A 64 -16.67 3.16 6.68
C LEU A 64 -17.25 4.56 6.45
N GLU A 65 -18.42 4.85 6.99
CA GLU A 65 -19.02 6.18 6.92
C GLU A 65 -18.19 7.25 7.66
N GLN A 66 -17.64 6.92 8.84
CA GLN A 66 -16.77 7.83 9.57
C GLN A 66 -15.47 8.13 8.79
N VAL A 67 -14.82 7.12 8.21
CA VAL A 67 -13.57 7.31 7.49
C VAL A 67 -13.75 8.04 6.17
N LYS A 68 -14.89 7.91 5.50
CA LYS A 68 -15.22 8.68 4.30
C LYS A 68 -15.36 10.19 4.54
N GLN A 69 -15.58 10.60 5.79
CA GLN A 69 -15.65 12.00 6.20
C GLN A 69 -14.28 12.58 6.56
N CYS A 70 -13.21 11.82 6.41
CA CYS A 70 -11.84 12.24 6.69
C CYS A 70 -11.06 12.38 5.39
N ASP A 71 -10.18 13.38 5.33
CA ASP A 71 -9.28 13.58 4.17
C ASP A 71 -8.10 12.61 4.20
N VAL A 72 -7.63 12.25 5.41
CA VAL A 72 -6.50 11.36 5.66
C VAL A 72 -6.79 10.45 6.85
N LEU A 73 -6.23 9.25 6.86
CA LEU A 73 -6.31 8.34 8.00
C LEU A 73 -4.93 8.07 8.58
N LEU A 74 -4.78 8.28 9.89
CA LEU A 74 -3.67 7.78 10.68
C LEU A 74 -4.13 6.52 11.40
N LYS A 75 -3.57 5.36 11.01
CA LYS A 75 -4.06 4.06 11.41
C LYS A 75 -2.96 3.20 12.06
N GLY A 76 -3.27 2.64 13.23
CA GLY A 76 -2.47 1.60 13.87
C GLY A 76 -2.65 0.21 13.22
N PRO A 77 -1.91 -0.81 13.68
CA PRO A 77 -2.05 -2.19 13.22
C PRO A 77 -3.43 -2.75 13.53
N MET A 78 -3.91 -3.68 12.70
CA MET A 78 -5.18 -4.38 12.90
C MET A 78 -4.94 -5.88 12.85
N VAL A 79 -5.50 -6.61 13.80
CA VAL A 79 -5.46 -8.07 13.86
C VAL A 79 -6.32 -8.64 12.72
N THR A 80 -5.79 -9.65 12.04
CA THR A 80 -6.54 -10.52 11.11
C THR A 80 -6.53 -11.92 11.71
N PRO A 81 -7.63 -12.35 12.35
CA PRO A 81 -7.72 -13.66 12.98
C PRO A 81 -7.52 -14.80 11.98
N ARG A 82 -6.88 -15.87 12.44
CA ARG A 82 -6.67 -17.11 11.68
C ARG A 82 -7.62 -18.19 12.18
N PRO A 83 -7.88 -19.23 11.38
CA PRO A 83 -8.61 -20.40 11.85
C PRO A 83 -7.95 -21.01 13.10
N GLY A 84 -8.76 -21.24 14.16
CA GLY A 84 -8.29 -21.82 15.43
C GLY A 84 -7.75 -20.82 16.45
N GLU A 85 -7.72 -19.54 16.16
CA GLU A 85 -7.43 -18.48 17.14
C GLU A 85 -8.70 -18.09 17.95
N GLU A 86 -8.52 -17.28 18.99
CA GLU A 86 -9.60 -16.84 19.91
C GLU A 86 -10.77 -16.14 19.18
N TRP A 87 -10.44 -15.37 18.14
CA TRP A 87 -11.41 -14.60 17.39
C TRP A 87 -11.94 -15.36 16.16
N PRO A 88 -13.17 -15.09 15.72
CA PRO A 88 -13.71 -15.71 14.52
C PRO A 88 -12.84 -15.38 13.30
N ASN A 89 -12.67 -16.37 12.41
CA ASN A 89 -11.94 -16.17 11.16
C ASN A 89 -12.64 -15.11 10.29
N MET A 90 -11.96 -14.03 10.02
CA MET A 90 -12.48 -12.88 9.27
C MET A 90 -11.53 -12.44 8.17
N VAL A 91 -12.08 -11.85 7.11
CA VAL A 91 -11.30 -11.22 6.05
C VAL A 91 -10.48 -10.06 6.65
N SER A 92 -9.29 -9.81 6.11
CA SER A 92 -8.44 -8.71 6.57
C SER A 92 -9.16 -7.36 6.50
N ALA A 93 -9.32 -6.72 7.64
CA ALA A 93 -9.88 -5.37 7.77
C ALA A 93 -9.04 -4.34 6.98
N ASN A 94 -7.71 -4.49 6.96
CA ASN A 94 -6.83 -3.65 6.16
C ASN A 94 -7.12 -3.76 4.67
N SER A 95 -7.33 -4.98 4.17
CA SER A 95 -7.62 -5.23 2.75
C SER A 95 -8.98 -4.64 2.34
N LEU A 96 -9.99 -4.79 3.20
CA LEU A 96 -11.31 -4.20 2.96
C LEU A 96 -11.26 -2.67 2.95
N LEU A 97 -10.60 -2.06 3.94
CA LEU A 97 -10.46 -0.61 4.03
C LEU A 97 -9.76 -0.03 2.78
N ARG A 98 -8.65 -0.65 2.34
CA ARG A 98 -7.94 -0.24 1.13
C ARG A 98 -8.84 -0.29 -0.11
N ARG A 99 -9.61 -1.36 -0.29
CA ARG A 99 -10.53 -1.51 -1.43
C ARG A 99 -11.70 -0.54 -1.36
N SER A 100 -12.32 -0.38 -0.18
CA SER A 100 -13.48 0.50 0.00
C SER A 100 -13.16 1.98 -0.19
N LEU A 101 -11.91 2.38 0.02
CA LEU A 101 -11.41 3.74 -0.17
C LEU A 101 -10.56 3.90 -1.44
N ASP A 102 -10.48 2.88 -2.27
CA ASP A 102 -9.65 2.83 -3.50
C ASP A 102 -8.19 3.25 -3.28
N LEU A 103 -7.57 2.81 -2.18
CA LEU A 103 -6.17 3.11 -1.85
C LEU A 103 -5.23 2.19 -2.64
N PHE A 104 -5.16 2.38 -3.94
CA PHE A 104 -4.49 1.48 -4.88
C PHE A 104 -2.97 1.54 -4.86
N ALA A 105 -2.37 2.61 -4.35
CA ALA A 105 -0.93 2.80 -4.31
C ALA A 105 -0.38 2.79 -2.88
N ALA A 106 0.50 1.84 -2.56
CA ALA A 106 1.34 1.91 -1.37
C ALA A 106 2.64 2.64 -1.72
N VAL A 107 2.76 3.89 -1.29
CA VAL A 107 3.91 4.75 -1.57
C VAL A 107 4.87 4.71 -0.39
N ARG A 108 6.13 4.35 -0.63
CA ARG A 108 7.16 4.22 0.40
C ARG A 108 8.44 4.92 -0.02
N PRO A 109 8.73 6.13 0.49
CA PRO A 109 10.01 6.79 0.28
C PRO A 109 11.09 6.18 1.20
N VAL A 110 12.31 6.09 0.69
CA VAL A 110 13.52 5.67 1.40
C VAL A 110 14.62 6.66 1.07
N SER A 111 15.15 7.34 2.08
CA SER A 111 16.25 8.28 1.93
C SER A 111 17.41 7.89 2.84
N ILE A 112 18.60 7.69 2.23
CA ILE A 112 19.86 7.44 2.93
C ILE A 112 20.91 8.35 2.28
N PRO A 113 21.00 9.62 2.73
CA PRO A 113 21.83 10.63 2.07
C PRO A 113 23.31 10.25 1.96
N GLU A 114 23.87 9.61 2.99
CA GLU A 114 25.28 9.16 3.02
C GLU A 114 25.60 8.06 2.00
N LYS A 115 24.58 7.40 1.44
CA LYS A 115 24.69 6.42 0.37
C LYS A 115 24.17 6.93 -0.97
N ASN A 116 23.79 8.20 -1.04
CA ASN A 116 23.13 8.80 -2.19
C ASN A 116 21.89 8.02 -2.65
N ILE A 117 21.12 7.50 -1.68
CA ILE A 117 19.86 6.79 -1.90
C ILE A 117 18.71 7.76 -1.64
N ASP A 118 17.89 7.96 -2.67
CA ASP A 118 16.62 8.69 -2.62
C ASP A 118 15.61 7.95 -3.52
N TRP A 119 15.05 6.89 -2.95
CA TRP A 119 14.16 5.96 -3.62
C TRP A 119 12.71 6.17 -3.20
N THR A 120 11.78 5.95 -4.14
CA THR A 120 10.36 5.88 -3.81
C THR A 120 9.72 4.69 -4.48
N PHE A 121 9.08 3.83 -3.69
CA PHE A 121 8.39 2.63 -4.14
C PHE A 121 6.90 2.91 -4.31
N PHE A 122 6.36 2.56 -5.47
CA PHE A 122 4.93 2.55 -5.78
C PHE A 122 4.50 1.10 -5.97
N ARG A 123 3.94 0.50 -4.91
CA ARG A 123 3.43 -0.86 -4.97
C ARG A 123 1.92 -0.83 -5.15
N GLU A 124 1.42 -1.58 -6.13
CA GLU A 124 0.00 -1.85 -6.26
C GLU A 124 -0.52 -2.41 -4.92
N ASN A 125 -1.72 -2.04 -4.48
CA ASN A 125 -2.14 -2.26 -3.10
C ASN A 125 -3.54 -2.91 -2.96
N ILE A 126 -4.22 -3.17 -4.07
CA ILE A 126 -5.59 -3.72 -4.11
C ILE A 126 -5.64 -5.06 -4.83
N GLU A 127 -4.97 -5.19 -5.97
CA GLU A 127 -4.94 -6.38 -6.82
C GLU A 127 -3.91 -7.42 -6.34
N GLY A 128 -3.44 -8.26 -7.22
CA GLY A 128 -2.49 -9.32 -6.96
C GLY A 128 -3.16 -10.49 -6.25
N GLU A 129 -2.44 -11.09 -5.33
CA GLU A 129 -2.89 -12.20 -4.50
C GLU A 129 -3.92 -11.77 -3.44
N TYR A 130 -4.02 -10.48 -3.15
CA TYR A 130 -4.90 -9.93 -2.11
C TYR A 130 -6.37 -9.85 -2.51
N ILE A 131 -6.70 -9.82 -3.81
CA ILE A 131 -8.09 -9.65 -4.25
C ILE A 131 -8.94 -10.91 -3.97
N TRP A 132 -8.30 -12.08 -4.05
CA TRP A 132 -8.91 -13.39 -3.79
C TRP A 132 -8.15 -14.21 -2.74
N GLY A 133 -7.39 -13.59 -1.87
CA GLY A 133 -6.51 -14.25 -0.90
C GLY A 133 -7.18 -15.28 0.04
N ASN A 134 -8.50 -15.28 0.14
CA ASN A 134 -9.28 -16.28 0.87
C ASN A 134 -10.13 -17.19 -0.04
N LYS A 135 -9.90 -17.18 -1.35
CA LYS A 135 -10.63 -17.95 -2.36
C LYS A 135 -9.74 -18.92 -3.13
N GLY A 136 -8.65 -19.35 -2.50
CA GLY A 136 -7.85 -20.45 -3.00
C GLY A 136 -8.64 -21.77 -3.08
N ILE A 137 -8.16 -22.70 -3.86
CA ILE A 137 -8.79 -24.01 -4.06
C ILE A 137 -7.90 -25.07 -3.43
N GLN A 138 -8.42 -25.78 -2.43
CA GLN A 138 -7.80 -27.01 -1.95
C GLN A 138 -8.19 -28.14 -2.92
N VAL A 139 -7.28 -28.52 -3.81
CA VAL A 139 -7.53 -29.52 -4.86
C VAL A 139 -7.48 -30.93 -4.29
N THR A 140 -6.45 -31.21 -3.46
CA THR A 140 -6.30 -32.44 -2.68
C THR A 140 -5.76 -32.05 -1.30
N ASN A 141 -5.57 -33.03 -0.39
CA ASN A 141 -4.95 -32.78 0.92
C ASN A 141 -3.53 -32.17 0.80
N ASP A 142 -2.84 -32.45 -0.29
CA ASP A 142 -1.45 -32.06 -0.53
C ASP A 142 -1.28 -30.99 -1.60
N LEU A 143 -2.39 -30.55 -2.26
CA LEU A 143 -2.35 -29.60 -3.37
C LEU A 143 -3.35 -28.49 -3.16
N ALA A 144 -2.83 -27.28 -3.03
CA ALA A 144 -3.63 -26.04 -3.02
C ALA A 144 -3.23 -25.12 -4.18
N VAL A 145 -4.18 -24.31 -4.62
CA VAL A 145 -4.00 -23.30 -5.69
C VAL A 145 -4.53 -21.97 -5.19
N ASP A 146 -3.70 -20.94 -5.29
CA ASP A 146 -4.07 -19.54 -5.09
C ASP A 146 -4.00 -18.76 -6.40
N PHE A 147 -4.63 -17.60 -6.44
CA PHE A 147 -4.73 -16.79 -7.64
C PHE A 147 -4.00 -15.45 -7.50
N LYS A 148 -3.31 -15.06 -8.57
CA LYS A 148 -2.81 -13.70 -8.74
C LYS A 148 -3.62 -13.00 -9.82
N VAL A 149 -4.25 -11.88 -9.47
CA VAL A 149 -5.06 -11.05 -10.39
C VAL A 149 -4.28 -9.81 -10.76
N GLN A 150 -4.17 -9.53 -12.05
CA GLN A 150 -3.57 -8.31 -12.58
C GLN A 150 -4.43 -7.79 -13.72
N THR A 151 -4.88 -6.54 -13.62
CA THR A 151 -5.69 -5.91 -14.66
C THR A 151 -4.92 -4.81 -15.39
N ALA A 152 -5.28 -4.55 -16.64
CA ALA A 152 -4.68 -3.45 -17.39
C ALA A 152 -4.99 -2.07 -16.76
N PRO A 153 -6.24 -1.77 -16.34
CA PRO A 153 -6.53 -0.51 -15.63
C PRO A 153 -5.76 -0.34 -14.32
N GLY A 154 -5.64 -1.41 -13.50
CA GLY A 154 -4.86 -1.39 -12.26
C GLY A 154 -3.37 -1.12 -12.53
N THR A 155 -2.80 -1.77 -13.54
CA THR A 155 -1.42 -1.52 -13.98
C THR A 155 -1.23 -0.08 -14.47
N GLU A 156 -2.14 0.42 -15.32
CA GLU A 156 -2.03 1.76 -15.86
C GLU A 156 -2.06 2.83 -14.76
N ARG A 157 -2.99 2.74 -13.80
CA ARG A 157 -3.12 3.74 -12.73
C ARG A 157 -1.92 3.80 -11.81
N ILE A 158 -1.33 2.65 -11.42
CA ILE A 158 -0.14 2.65 -10.57
C ILE A 158 1.09 3.14 -11.34
N ALA A 159 1.21 2.78 -12.62
CA ALA A 159 2.25 3.27 -13.50
C ALA A 159 2.19 4.81 -13.63
N ARG A 160 1.03 5.37 -13.95
CA ARG A 160 0.83 6.82 -14.04
C ARG A 160 1.25 7.52 -12.75
N GLN A 161 0.87 7.01 -11.58
CA GLN A 161 1.26 7.60 -10.29
C GLN A 161 2.80 7.61 -10.12
N ALA A 162 3.47 6.54 -10.46
CA ALA A 162 4.93 6.46 -10.37
C ALA A 162 5.62 7.44 -11.34
N PHE A 163 5.15 7.52 -12.59
CA PHE A 163 5.71 8.44 -13.59
C PHE A 163 5.40 9.91 -13.26
N GLU A 164 4.18 10.24 -12.83
CA GLU A 164 3.83 11.60 -12.38
C GLU A 164 4.71 12.05 -11.21
N PHE A 165 4.91 11.15 -10.23
CA PHE A 165 5.82 11.42 -9.14
C PHE A 165 7.25 11.65 -9.65
N ALA A 166 7.75 10.78 -10.55
CA ALA A 166 9.08 10.91 -11.12
C ALA A 166 9.26 12.26 -11.81
N ARG A 167 8.35 12.63 -12.71
CA ARG A 167 8.36 13.91 -13.44
C ARG A 167 8.31 15.11 -12.50
N LYS A 168 7.38 15.11 -11.53
CA LYS A 168 7.20 16.20 -10.56
C LYS A 168 8.42 16.42 -9.67
N ASN A 169 9.18 15.36 -9.38
CA ASN A 169 10.35 15.40 -8.51
C ASN A 169 11.69 15.38 -9.27
N GLY A 170 11.68 15.59 -10.58
CA GLY A 170 12.92 15.64 -11.40
C GLY A 170 13.67 14.30 -11.45
N LYS A 171 12.99 13.18 -11.23
CA LYS A 171 13.54 11.84 -11.37
C LYS A 171 13.54 11.42 -12.83
N THR A 172 14.57 10.70 -13.26
CA THR A 172 14.82 10.37 -14.66
C THR A 172 14.57 8.93 -15.03
N ASN A 173 14.33 8.06 -14.05
CA ASN A 173 14.01 6.66 -14.32
C ASN A 173 12.91 6.09 -13.41
N VAL A 174 12.18 5.12 -13.96
CA VAL A 174 11.23 4.24 -13.26
C VAL A 174 11.66 2.79 -13.50
N THR A 175 11.90 2.06 -12.42
CA THR A 175 12.28 0.65 -12.45
C THR A 175 11.08 -0.23 -12.11
N VAL A 176 10.71 -1.11 -13.01
CA VAL A 176 9.63 -2.09 -12.81
C VAL A 176 10.20 -3.33 -12.15
N ILE A 177 9.65 -3.71 -11.00
CA ILE A 177 10.09 -4.92 -10.28
C ILE A 177 8.98 -5.97 -10.37
N THR A 178 9.31 -7.13 -10.94
CA THR A 178 8.37 -8.24 -11.15
C THR A 178 9.07 -9.60 -11.05
N LYS A 179 8.31 -10.68 -11.18
CA LYS A 179 8.81 -12.03 -11.47
C LYS A 179 8.33 -12.52 -12.85
N SER A 180 8.36 -11.64 -13.83
CA SER A 180 7.80 -11.87 -15.18
C SER A 180 8.43 -13.04 -15.96
N ASN A 181 9.62 -13.48 -15.60
CA ASN A 181 10.24 -14.68 -16.17
C ASN A 181 9.57 -15.99 -15.73
N ILE A 182 8.86 -16.00 -14.61
CA ILE A 182 8.12 -17.14 -14.06
C ILE A 182 6.61 -16.90 -14.14
N VAL A 183 6.12 -15.79 -13.61
CA VAL A 183 4.70 -15.41 -13.65
C VAL A 183 4.42 -14.66 -14.96
N LYS A 184 4.51 -15.41 -16.06
CA LYS A 184 4.59 -14.84 -17.42
C LYS A 184 3.37 -14.02 -17.84
N LEU A 185 2.17 -14.40 -17.40
CA LEU A 185 0.94 -13.68 -17.78
C LEU A 185 0.72 -12.47 -16.86
N ALA A 186 0.51 -12.66 -15.57
CA ALA A 186 0.17 -11.56 -14.66
C ALA A 186 1.31 -10.53 -14.56
N ASP A 187 2.51 -10.95 -14.19
CA ASP A 187 3.66 -10.04 -14.08
C ASP A 187 4.17 -9.58 -15.45
N GLY A 188 4.08 -10.44 -16.47
CA GLY A 188 4.42 -10.05 -17.83
C GLY A 188 3.52 -8.94 -18.36
N ASN A 189 2.20 -9.05 -18.17
CA ASN A 189 1.24 -8.00 -18.51
C ASN A 189 1.47 -6.71 -17.71
N PHE A 190 1.80 -6.83 -16.42
CA PHE A 190 2.18 -5.68 -15.60
C PHE A 190 3.40 -4.97 -16.18
N LEU A 191 4.49 -5.68 -16.45
CA LEU A 191 5.71 -5.12 -17.02
C LEU A 191 5.45 -4.42 -18.36
N GLN A 192 4.72 -5.08 -19.27
CA GLN A 192 4.39 -4.49 -20.58
C GLN A 192 3.46 -3.29 -20.45
N GLY A 193 2.49 -3.33 -19.52
CA GLY A 193 1.59 -2.20 -19.24
C GLY A 193 2.35 -0.97 -18.75
N VAL A 194 3.29 -1.14 -17.81
CA VAL A 194 4.12 -0.03 -17.32
C VAL A 194 5.01 0.53 -18.43
N ARG A 195 5.65 -0.33 -19.23
CA ARG A 195 6.46 0.10 -20.39
C ARG A 195 5.64 0.88 -21.42
N LYS A 196 4.42 0.43 -21.69
CA LYS A 196 3.49 1.12 -22.60
C LYS A 196 3.16 2.52 -22.08
N VAL A 197 2.78 2.66 -20.81
CA VAL A 197 2.50 3.96 -20.20
C VAL A 197 3.71 4.89 -20.28
N GLY A 198 4.92 4.39 -19.99
CA GLY A 198 6.15 5.15 -20.12
C GLY A 198 6.36 5.65 -21.53
N ALA A 199 6.30 4.77 -22.53
CA ALA A 199 6.56 5.11 -23.92
C ALA A 199 5.51 6.09 -24.50
N GLU A 200 4.23 5.94 -24.15
CA GLU A 200 3.14 6.77 -24.71
C GLU A 200 3.02 8.14 -24.05
N HIS A 201 3.32 8.25 -22.73
CA HIS A 201 3.00 9.46 -21.96
C HIS A 201 4.19 10.11 -21.25
N TYR A 202 5.30 9.38 -21.09
CA TYR A 202 6.48 9.84 -20.35
C TYR A 202 7.79 9.47 -21.07
N PRO A 203 7.95 9.83 -22.37
CA PRO A 203 9.13 9.43 -23.17
C PRO A 203 10.43 10.04 -22.66
N ASP A 204 10.36 11.03 -21.78
CA ASP A 204 11.46 11.69 -21.10
C ASP A 204 11.99 10.92 -19.88
N ILE A 205 11.31 9.84 -19.47
CA ILE A 205 11.68 9.02 -18.29
C ILE A 205 12.09 7.63 -18.75
N GLU A 206 13.29 7.21 -18.39
CA GLU A 206 13.80 5.88 -18.69
C GLU A 206 13.02 4.80 -17.96
N VAL A 207 12.64 3.73 -18.66
CA VAL A 207 11.96 2.57 -18.06
C VAL A 207 12.91 1.38 -18.02
N GLN A 208 13.27 0.96 -16.83
CA GLN A 208 14.09 -0.24 -16.58
C GLN A 208 13.23 -1.34 -15.94
N ASP A 209 13.74 -2.58 -15.91
CA ASP A 209 13.13 -3.66 -15.14
C ASP A 209 14.16 -4.48 -14.36
N ARG A 210 13.72 -5.07 -13.27
CA ARG A 210 14.50 -5.99 -12.43
C ARG A 210 13.59 -7.12 -11.96
N LEU A 211 14.16 -8.31 -11.85
CA LEU A 211 13.50 -9.44 -11.17
C LEU A 211 13.55 -9.21 -9.65
N VAL A 212 12.45 -9.47 -8.97
CA VAL A 212 12.29 -9.19 -7.53
C VAL A 212 13.33 -9.87 -6.67
N ASP A 213 13.67 -11.13 -6.94
CA ASP A 213 14.70 -11.88 -6.23
C ASP A 213 16.09 -11.28 -6.43
N ALA A 214 16.46 -10.93 -7.66
CA ALA A 214 17.72 -10.26 -7.95
C ALA A 214 17.80 -8.87 -7.29
N MET A 215 16.69 -8.12 -7.30
CA MET A 215 16.63 -6.82 -6.62
C MET A 215 16.83 -6.99 -5.11
N CYS A 216 16.09 -7.90 -4.46
CA CYS A 216 16.23 -8.15 -3.02
C CYS A 216 17.63 -8.62 -2.63
N ALA A 217 18.23 -9.52 -3.42
CA ALA A 217 19.57 -10.04 -3.14
C ALA A 217 20.68 -8.97 -3.28
N ARG A 218 20.46 -7.95 -4.11
CA ARG A 218 21.48 -6.97 -4.49
C ARG A 218 21.16 -5.53 -4.09
N MET A 219 20.16 -5.29 -3.24
CA MET A 219 19.83 -3.94 -2.76
C MET A 219 20.99 -3.25 -2.01
N GLY A 220 21.94 -4.04 -1.46
CA GLY A 220 23.16 -3.52 -0.83
C GLY A 220 24.32 -3.28 -1.80
N ASP A 221 24.21 -3.67 -3.06
CA ASP A 221 25.25 -3.51 -4.09
C ASP A 221 25.11 -2.12 -4.75
N GLU A 222 25.99 -1.20 -4.40
CA GLU A 222 25.96 0.18 -4.90
C GLU A 222 26.06 0.25 -6.43
N THR A 223 26.82 -0.65 -7.06
CA THR A 223 26.96 -0.70 -8.52
C THR A 223 25.65 -1.13 -9.18
N PHE A 224 25.00 -2.14 -8.63
CA PHE A 224 23.70 -2.63 -9.12
C PHE A 224 22.58 -1.60 -8.95
N CYS A 225 22.62 -0.86 -7.85
CA CYS A 225 21.61 0.13 -7.49
C CYS A 225 21.90 1.53 -8.04
N LYS A 226 23.02 1.72 -8.72
CA LYS A 226 23.44 3.03 -9.23
C LYS A 226 22.35 3.63 -10.13
N GLY A 227 21.91 4.82 -9.78
CA GLY A 227 20.95 5.60 -10.56
C GLY A 227 19.47 5.15 -10.41
N LEU A 228 19.16 4.13 -9.63
CA LEU A 228 17.77 3.75 -9.35
C LEU A 228 17.09 4.82 -8.49
N GLN A 229 15.84 5.18 -8.82
CA GLN A 229 15.13 6.29 -8.18
C GLN A 229 13.69 5.96 -7.81
N VAL A 230 12.86 5.60 -8.79
CA VAL A 230 11.45 5.28 -8.58
C VAL A 230 11.19 3.84 -8.96
N PHE A 231 10.46 3.13 -8.12
CA PHE A 231 10.14 1.72 -8.33
C PHE A 231 8.64 1.53 -8.46
N VAL A 232 8.21 0.70 -9.38
CA VAL A 232 6.82 0.28 -9.51
C VAL A 232 6.72 -1.24 -9.47
N LEU A 233 5.80 -1.76 -8.64
CA LEU A 233 5.68 -3.18 -8.32
C LEU A 233 4.22 -3.62 -8.30
N PRO A 234 3.93 -4.87 -8.71
CA PRO A 234 2.64 -5.49 -8.40
C PRO A 234 2.50 -5.73 -6.88
N ASN A 235 1.31 -6.07 -6.44
CA ASN A 235 1.05 -6.38 -5.04
C ASN A 235 1.82 -7.64 -4.61
N LEU A 236 2.10 -7.74 -3.32
CA LEU A 236 2.87 -8.74 -2.59
C LEU A 236 4.40 -8.55 -2.63
N TYR A 237 5.00 -8.04 -3.70
CA TYR A 237 6.47 -7.81 -3.80
C TYR A 237 6.96 -6.62 -2.98
#